data_b3028c45e31da2cff2cc49767254dec4
#
_entry.id   b3028c45e31da2cff2cc49767254dec4
#
_cell.length_a   1.000
_cell.length_b   1.000
_cell.length_c   1.000
_cell.angle_alpha   90.00
_cell.angle_beta   90.00
_cell.angle_gamma   90.00
#
_symmetry.space_group_name_H-M   'P 1'
#
loop_
_entity.id
_entity.type
_entity.pdbx_description
1 polymer ?
#
loop_
_entity_poly.entity_id
_entity_poly.type
_entity_poly.pdbx_seq_one_letter_code
_entity_poly.pdbx_strand_id
1 'polypeptide(L)'
;MTHNNFQKGFTLVETLVTLVILTVALIPILNLSSGASRVSSDIQNNLVAAGLAQEGVEVIHAIRDTNWFNNQAFDSGLSDGVYQVEWNSTTLLSLDSNPVLNLNNGRYTYSGGTPTKFTRTVTITKINTGELRVVSQVTWLGRANDAKSISAEDHLFNWK
;
A
#
# COMPACT_ATOMS: atom_id res chain seq x y z
N MET A 1 -3.14 9.98 -75.84
CA MET A 1 -2.22 9.04 -75.15
C MET A 1 -2.83 8.72 -73.82
N THR A 2 -3.45 7.57 -73.69
CA THR A 2 -4.06 7.10 -72.41
C THR A 2 -3.02 6.33 -71.65
N HIS A 3 -2.57 6.88 -70.50
CA HIS A 3 -1.71 6.17 -69.55
C HIS A 3 -2.53 5.08 -68.83
N ASN A 4 -2.31 3.83 -69.20
CA ASN A 4 -2.82 2.71 -68.40
C ASN A 4 -2.02 2.55 -67.15
N ASN A 5 -2.54 3.07 -66.04
CA ASN A 5 -2.04 2.78 -64.67
C ASN A 5 -2.40 1.33 -64.31
N PHE A 6 -1.47 0.38 -64.50
CA PHE A 6 -1.60 -0.97 -63.97
C PHE A 6 -1.56 -0.87 -62.42
N GLN A 7 -2.68 -1.01 -61.79
CA GLN A 7 -2.75 -1.20 -60.34
C GLN A 7 -2.18 -2.61 -60.04
N LYS A 8 -1.02 -2.65 -59.38
CA LYS A 8 -0.45 -3.90 -58.87
C LYS A 8 -1.25 -4.33 -57.63
N GLY A 9 -1.96 -5.45 -57.70
CA GLY A 9 -2.63 -6.04 -56.57
C GLY A 9 -1.62 -6.81 -55.68
N PHE A 10 -1.92 -6.88 -54.36
CA PHE A 10 -1.14 -7.70 -53.44
C PHE A 10 -1.24 -9.18 -53.82
N THR A 11 -0.11 -9.90 -53.74
CA THR A 11 -0.08 -11.33 -53.94
C THR A 11 -0.51 -12.07 -52.64
N LEU A 12 -1.06 -13.26 -52.78
CA LEU A 12 -1.48 -14.09 -51.64
C LEU A 12 -0.31 -14.41 -50.72
N VAL A 13 0.89 -14.54 -51.25
CA VAL A 13 2.14 -14.80 -50.47
C VAL A 13 2.51 -13.53 -49.64
N GLU A 14 2.38 -12.35 -50.23
CA GLU A 14 2.68 -11.08 -49.55
C GLU A 14 1.74 -10.84 -48.35
N THR A 15 0.46 -11.13 -48.50
CA THR A 15 -0.52 -11.05 -47.41
C THR A 15 -0.20 -12.07 -46.30
N LEU A 16 0.19 -13.29 -46.65
CA LEU A 16 0.60 -14.33 -45.70
C LEU A 16 1.85 -13.90 -44.90
N VAL A 17 2.89 -13.41 -45.58
CA VAL A 17 4.13 -12.95 -44.96
C VAL A 17 3.85 -11.73 -44.06
N THR A 18 3.04 -10.80 -44.51
CA THR A 18 2.67 -9.63 -43.70
C THR A 18 1.93 -10.05 -42.44
N LEU A 19 1.02 -11.01 -42.52
CA LEU A 19 0.25 -11.52 -41.37
C LEU A 19 1.15 -12.25 -40.36
N VAL A 20 2.14 -13.00 -40.83
CA VAL A 20 3.13 -13.66 -39.95
C VAL A 20 3.99 -12.60 -39.23
N ILE A 21 4.50 -11.59 -39.94
CA ILE A 21 5.32 -10.53 -39.34
C ILE A 21 4.51 -9.76 -38.31
N LEU A 22 3.25 -9.46 -38.62
CA LEU A 22 2.35 -8.72 -37.74
C LEU A 22 2.04 -9.50 -36.46
N THR A 23 1.76 -10.80 -36.56
CA THR A 23 1.52 -11.65 -35.38
C THR A 23 2.75 -11.78 -34.52
N VAL A 24 3.94 -12.00 -35.09
CA VAL A 24 5.20 -12.09 -34.33
C VAL A 24 5.52 -10.78 -33.62
N ALA A 25 5.20 -9.63 -34.21
CA ALA A 25 5.42 -8.32 -33.60
C ALA A 25 4.39 -8.00 -32.49
N LEU A 26 3.13 -8.44 -32.60
CA LEU A 26 2.07 -8.14 -31.65
C LEU A 26 2.22 -8.89 -30.32
N ILE A 27 2.68 -10.14 -30.33
CA ILE A 27 2.79 -10.97 -29.12
C ILE A 27 3.67 -10.31 -28.04
N PRO A 28 4.89 -9.83 -28.32
CA PRO A 28 5.73 -9.16 -27.33
C PRO A 28 5.08 -7.88 -26.78
N ILE A 29 4.40 -7.10 -27.60
CA ILE A 29 3.75 -5.85 -27.20
C ILE A 29 2.63 -6.13 -26.17
N LEU A 30 1.81 -7.15 -26.41
CA LEU A 30 0.75 -7.55 -25.48
C LEU A 30 1.32 -8.06 -24.15
N ASN A 31 2.41 -8.82 -24.19
CA ASN A 31 3.08 -9.31 -22.98
C ASN A 31 3.67 -8.14 -22.17
N LEU A 32 4.30 -7.18 -22.84
CA LEU A 32 4.84 -5.98 -22.18
C LEU A 32 3.75 -5.14 -21.52
N SER A 33 2.64 -4.93 -22.22
CA SER A 33 1.47 -4.19 -21.70
C SER A 33 0.88 -4.84 -20.44
N SER A 34 0.74 -6.16 -20.45
CA SER A 34 0.27 -6.93 -19.30
C SER A 34 1.24 -6.85 -18.12
N GLY A 35 2.55 -6.89 -18.38
CA GLY A 35 3.60 -6.73 -17.39
C GLY A 35 3.56 -5.35 -16.73
N ALA A 36 3.46 -4.28 -17.52
CA ALA A 36 3.38 -2.91 -17.04
C ALA A 36 2.17 -2.67 -16.12
N SER A 37 1.01 -3.23 -16.45
CA SER A 37 -0.19 -3.14 -15.61
C SER A 37 -0.03 -3.82 -14.26
N ARG A 38 0.71 -4.95 -14.20
CA ARG A 38 1.01 -5.65 -12.94
C ARG A 38 1.91 -4.81 -12.04
N VAL A 39 2.99 -4.28 -12.59
CA VAL A 39 3.95 -3.42 -11.87
C VAL A 39 3.25 -2.17 -11.33
N SER A 40 2.40 -1.53 -12.14
CA SER A 40 1.63 -0.36 -11.70
C SER A 40 0.73 -0.65 -10.49
N SER A 41 0.03 -1.80 -10.51
CA SER A 41 -0.80 -2.22 -9.38
C SER A 41 0.01 -2.49 -8.11
N ASP A 42 1.19 -3.11 -8.24
CA ASP A 42 2.07 -3.39 -7.11
C ASP A 42 2.64 -2.10 -6.51
N ILE A 43 3.02 -1.13 -7.35
CA ILE A 43 3.47 0.20 -6.89
C ILE A 43 2.37 0.92 -6.13
N GLN A 44 1.13 0.92 -6.64
CA GLN A 44 0.00 1.53 -5.95
C GLN A 44 -0.24 0.91 -4.57
N ASN A 45 -0.19 -0.42 -4.47
CA ASN A 45 -0.36 -1.10 -3.19
C ASN A 45 0.75 -0.75 -2.20
N ASN A 46 2.00 -0.70 -2.68
CA ASN A 46 3.14 -0.31 -1.85
C ASN A 46 3.00 1.13 -1.34
N LEU A 47 2.56 2.07 -2.18
CA LEU A 47 2.33 3.46 -1.78
C LEU A 47 1.24 3.59 -0.72
N VAL A 48 0.11 2.88 -0.92
CA VAL A 48 -0.98 2.86 0.07
C VAL A 48 -0.49 2.27 1.39
N ALA A 49 0.20 1.12 1.33
CA ALA A 49 0.70 0.46 2.54
C ALA A 49 1.74 1.32 3.29
N ALA A 50 2.63 2.01 2.57
CA ALA A 50 3.60 2.92 3.17
C ALA A 50 2.90 4.11 3.85
N GLY A 51 1.91 4.71 3.20
CA GLY A 51 1.12 5.79 3.80
C GLY A 51 0.37 5.35 5.06
N LEU A 52 -0.23 4.14 5.04
CA LEU A 52 -0.91 3.57 6.19
C LEU A 52 0.05 3.22 7.35
N ALA A 53 1.27 2.77 7.03
CA ALA A 53 2.28 2.52 8.04
C ALA A 53 2.75 3.82 8.71
N GLN A 54 3.00 4.87 7.92
CA GLN A 54 3.34 6.20 8.43
C GLN A 54 2.21 6.78 9.27
N GLU A 55 0.96 6.71 8.81
CA GLU A 55 -0.21 7.16 9.58
C GLU A 55 -0.26 6.49 10.95
N GLY A 56 0.04 5.19 11.04
CA GLY A 56 0.07 4.49 12.32
C GLY A 56 1.10 5.04 13.30
N VAL A 57 2.28 5.42 12.84
CA VAL A 57 3.31 6.07 13.66
C VAL A 57 2.88 7.48 14.06
N GLU A 58 2.35 8.27 13.13
CA GLU A 58 1.90 9.64 13.38
C GLU A 58 0.80 9.72 14.44
N VAL A 59 -0.11 8.75 14.46
CA VAL A 59 -1.15 8.67 15.50
C VAL A 59 -0.52 8.48 16.89
N ILE A 60 0.51 7.65 17.03
CA ILE A 60 1.21 7.48 18.31
C ILE A 60 1.95 8.76 18.72
N HIS A 61 2.56 9.47 17.76
CA HIS A 61 3.12 10.80 18.00
C HIS A 61 2.06 11.77 18.54
N ALA A 62 0.89 11.81 17.92
CA ALA A 62 -0.21 12.67 18.33
C ALA A 62 -0.70 12.35 19.74
N ILE A 63 -0.75 11.08 20.14
CA ILE A 63 -1.10 10.67 21.51
C ILE A 63 -0.03 11.15 22.49
N ARG A 64 1.26 10.93 22.20
CA ARG A 64 2.37 11.41 23.02
C ARG A 64 2.33 12.94 23.19
N ASP A 65 2.16 13.67 22.12
CA ASP A 65 2.14 15.13 22.13
C ASP A 65 0.93 15.66 22.91
N THR A 66 -0.22 14.97 22.81
CA THR A 66 -1.41 15.25 23.62
C THR A 66 -1.15 15.02 25.10
N ASN A 67 -0.42 13.98 25.47
CA ASN A 67 0.00 13.74 26.86
C ASN A 67 0.83 14.92 27.38
N TRP A 68 1.81 15.38 26.62
CA TRP A 68 2.61 16.55 26.99
C TRP A 68 1.79 17.83 27.13
N PHE A 69 0.87 18.05 26.19
CA PHE A 69 -0.02 19.22 26.26
C PHE A 69 -0.86 19.22 27.55
N ASN A 70 -1.29 18.04 27.99
CA ASN A 70 -2.07 17.83 29.19
C ASN A 70 -1.22 17.69 30.47
N ASN A 71 0.09 17.93 30.43
CA ASN A 71 1.05 17.73 31.52
C ASN A 71 1.06 16.30 32.09
N GLN A 72 0.80 15.32 31.26
CA GLN A 72 0.91 13.90 31.59
C GLN A 72 2.30 13.36 31.22
N ALA A 73 2.64 12.15 31.73
CA ALA A 73 3.81 11.44 31.30
C ALA A 73 3.74 11.15 29.78
N PHE A 74 4.85 11.31 29.05
CA PHE A 74 4.88 11.14 27.60
C PHE A 74 4.37 9.78 27.13
N ASP A 75 4.55 8.76 27.93
CA ASP A 75 4.14 7.37 27.68
C ASP A 75 2.78 7.02 28.32
N SER A 76 2.04 8.01 28.82
CA SER A 76 0.71 7.78 29.41
C SER A 76 -0.23 7.11 28.39
N GLY A 77 -0.75 5.92 28.73
CA GLY A 77 -1.60 5.14 27.84
C GLY A 77 -0.84 4.42 26.69
N LEU A 78 0.48 4.57 26.58
CA LEU A 78 1.34 3.92 25.60
C LEU A 78 2.14 2.79 26.29
N SER A 79 1.50 1.64 26.48
CA SER A 79 2.12 0.46 27.10
C SER A 79 2.68 -0.50 26.05
N ASP A 80 3.59 -1.38 26.48
CA ASP A 80 4.08 -2.48 25.63
C ASP A 80 2.93 -3.32 25.11
N GLY A 81 2.96 -3.64 23.81
CA GLY A 81 1.95 -4.48 23.20
C GLY A 81 1.75 -4.24 21.73
N VAL A 82 0.76 -4.94 21.18
CA VAL A 82 0.31 -4.80 19.79
C VAL A 82 -1.11 -4.24 19.78
N TYR A 83 -1.32 -3.20 19.00
CA TYR A 83 -2.53 -2.40 19.01
C TYR A 83 -3.05 -2.10 17.62
N GLN A 84 -4.25 -1.62 17.57
CA GLN A 84 -4.85 -0.94 16.42
C GLN A 84 -4.96 0.56 16.71
N VAL A 85 -4.81 1.37 15.68
CA VAL A 85 -5.09 2.81 15.75
C VAL A 85 -5.77 3.24 14.46
N GLU A 86 -6.70 4.17 14.56
CA GLU A 86 -7.32 4.85 13.43
C GLU A 86 -6.73 6.26 13.30
N TRP A 87 -6.93 6.89 12.16
CA TRP A 87 -6.45 8.23 11.86
C TRP A 87 -6.83 9.30 12.92
N ASN A 88 -7.91 9.08 13.67
CA ASN A 88 -8.43 9.97 14.71
C ASN A 88 -8.35 9.37 16.12
N SER A 89 -7.62 8.29 16.31
CA SER A 89 -7.48 7.66 17.63
C SER A 89 -6.77 8.58 18.61
N THR A 90 -7.38 8.80 19.76
CA THR A 90 -6.79 9.51 20.90
C THR A 90 -6.25 8.54 21.96
N THR A 91 -6.55 7.27 21.82
CA THR A 91 -6.10 6.15 22.66
C THR A 91 -5.81 4.94 21.83
N LEU A 92 -5.03 3.99 22.37
CA LEU A 92 -4.79 2.71 21.73
C LEU A 92 -6.07 1.85 21.74
N LEU A 93 -6.33 1.19 20.63
CA LEU A 93 -7.39 0.20 20.52
C LEU A 93 -6.80 -1.18 20.70
N SER A 94 -7.50 -2.06 21.43
CA SER A 94 -7.11 -3.46 21.55
C SER A 94 -7.06 -4.12 20.18
N LEU A 95 -6.07 -4.98 19.96
CA LEU A 95 -5.97 -5.75 18.72
C LEU A 95 -7.20 -6.67 18.59
N ASP A 96 -7.99 -6.48 17.56
CA ASP A 96 -9.07 -7.39 17.20
C ASP A 96 -8.51 -8.64 16.51
N SER A 97 -9.29 -9.71 16.49
CA SER A 97 -9.00 -10.96 15.78
C SER A 97 -8.83 -10.76 14.26
N ASN A 98 -9.41 -9.70 13.71
CA ASN A 98 -9.32 -9.35 12.29
C ASN A 98 -8.95 -7.86 12.10
N PRO A 99 -7.65 -7.51 12.11
CA PRO A 99 -7.19 -6.12 11.99
C PRO A 99 -7.24 -5.58 10.54
N VAL A 100 -8.20 -6.04 9.73
CA VAL A 100 -8.40 -5.56 8.35
C VAL A 100 -8.94 -4.15 8.37
N LEU A 101 -8.30 -3.29 7.59
CA LEU A 101 -8.75 -1.92 7.37
C LEU A 101 -9.88 -1.89 6.33
N ASN A 102 -10.95 -1.16 6.65
CA ASN A 102 -12.05 -0.86 5.75
C ASN A 102 -11.85 0.53 5.13
N LEU A 103 -12.32 0.71 3.92
CA LEU A 103 -12.38 2.03 3.27
C LEU A 103 -13.78 2.61 3.47
N ASN A 104 -13.86 3.70 4.24
CA ASN A 104 -15.09 4.41 4.53
C ASN A 104 -14.92 5.89 4.19
N ASN A 105 -15.68 6.40 3.21
CA ASN A 105 -15.63 7.81 2.75
C ASN A 105 -14.20 8.31 2.45
N GLY A 106 -13.36 7.46 1.82
CA GLY A 106 -11.99 7.80 1.46
C GLY A 106 -10.96 7.71 2.61
N ARG A 107 -11.36 7.21 3.78
CA ARG A 107 -10.49 7.00 4.95
C ARG A 107 -10.43 5.54 5.34
N TYR A 108 -9.28 5.13 5.87
CA TYR A 108 -9.08 3.77 6.38
C TYR A 108 -9.46 3.69 7.85
N THR A 109 -10.39 2.81 8.18
CA THR A 109 -10.97 2.62 9.53
C THR A 109 -11.11 1.14 9.83
N TYR A 110 -11.35 0.77 11.10
CA TYR A 110 -11.74 -0.59 11.47
C TYR A 110 -13.24 -0.77 11.55
N SER A 111 -14.02 0.31 11.52
CA SER A 111 -15.47 0.30 11.64
C SER A 111 -16.16 0.83 10.37
N GLY A 112 -17.16 0.09 9.89
CA GLY A 112 -17.95 0.48 8.71
C GLY A 112 -17.16 0.48 7.40
N GLY A 113 -17.83 0.77 6.29
CA GLY A 113 -17.20 0.83 4.96
C GLY A 113 -17.01 -0.54 4.30
N THR A 114 -16.16 -0.59 3.28
CA THR A 114 -15.83 -1.80 2.51
C THR A 114 -14.49 -2.36 2.95
N PRO A 115 -14.39 -3.66 3.29
CA PRO A 115 -13.13 -4.29 3.63
C PRO A 115 -12.09 -4.14 2.52
N THR A 116 -10.89 -3.76 2.89
CA THR A 116 -9.74 -3.72 1.98
C THR A 116 -8.90 -4.99 2.13
N LYS A 117 -7.81 -5.08 1.41
CA LYS A 117 -6.83 -6.17 1.59
C LYS A 117 -5.75 -5.86 2.63
N PHE A 118 -5.72 -4.64 3.17
CA PHE A 118 -4.68 -4.19 4.07
C PHE A 118 -5.04 -4.47 5.52
N THR A 119 -4.08 -5.03 6.24
CA THR A 119 -4.12 -5.24 7.67
C THR A 119 -3.03 -4.40 8.31
N ARG A 120 -3.35 -3.61 9.33
CA ARG A 120 -2.37 -2.80 10.05
C ARG A 120 -2.33 -3.18 11.52
N THR A 121 -1.11 -3.29 12.05
CA THR A 121 -0.83 -3.45 13.48
C THR A 121 0.24 -2.45 13.90
N VAL A 122 0.11 -1.92 15.10
CA VAL A 122 1.11 -1.03 15.71
C VAL A 122 1.66 -1.69 16.96
N THR A 123 2.95 -1.93 16.96
CA THR A 123 3.67 -2.51 18.09
C THR A 123 4.41 -1.41 18.84
N ILE A 124 4.17 -1.30 20.14
CA ILE A 124 4.89 -0.40 21.04
C ILE A 124 5.78 -1.24 21.94
N THR A 125 7.02 -0.83 22.06
CA THR A 125 8.01 -1.46 22.96
C THR A 125 8.71 -0.38 23.78
N LYS A 126 8.64 -0.46 25.09
CA LYS A 126 9.35 0.42 26.00
C LYS A 126 10.81 -0.02 26.10
N ILE A 127 11.71 0.76 25.51
CA ILE A 127 13.16 0.46 25.54
C ILE A 127 13.75 0.82 26.90
N ASN A 128 13.34 1.98 27.43
CA ASN A 128 13.72 2.45 28.77
C ASN A 128 12.71 3.49 29.25
N THR A 129 12.96 4.12 30.41
CA THR A 129 12.06 5.09 31.01
C THR A 129 11.85 6.38 30.19
N GLY A 130 12.72 6.64 29.22
CA GLY A 130 12.67 7.85 28.36
C GLY A 130 12.50 7.53 26.88
N GLU A 131 12.28 6.27 26.50
CA GLU A 131 12.28 5.88 25.09
C GLU A 131 11.26 4.77 24.81
N LEU A 132 10.40 5.03 23.83
CA LEU A 132 9.49 4.05 23.22
C LEU A 132 9.89 3.80 21.77
N ARG A 133 9.94 2.54 21.37
CA ARG A 133 10.04 2.13 19.99
C ARG A 133 8.63 1.83 19.47
N VAL A 134 8.27 2.40 18.35
CA VAL A 134 6.98 2.22 17.69
C VAL A 134 7.20 1.63 16.31
N VAL A 135 6.55 0.52 16.01
CA VAL A 135 6.58 -0.13 14.70
C VAL A 135 5.17 -0.27 14.18
N SER A 136 4.84 0.45 13.12
CA SER A 136 3.57 0.27 12.41
C SER A 136 3.80 -0.61 11.18
N GLN A 137 3.18 -1.78 11.17
CA GLN A 137 3.29 -2.75 10.08
C GLN A 137 1.98 -2.88 9.34
N VAL A 138 2.05 -2.81 8.01
CA VAL A 138 0.93 -3.07 7.10
C VAL A 138 1.24 -4.30 6.28
N THR A 139 0.32 -5.26 6.27
CA THR A 139 0.44 -6.49 5.50
C THR A 139 -0.72 -6.62 4.51
N TRP A 140 -0.48 -7.27 3.38
CA TRP A 140 -1.52 -7.59 2.40
C TRP A 140 -1.10 -8.80 1.56
N LEU A 141 -2.08 -9.39 0.88
CA LEU A 141 -1.80 -10.44 -0.10
C LEU A 141 -1.59 -9.83 -1.49
N GLY A 142 -0.47 -10.15 -2.10
CA GLY A 142 -0.17 -9.86 -3.49
C GLY A 142 -1.00 -10.73 -4.43
N ARG A 143 -0.81 -10.53 -5.74
CA ARG A 143 -1.58 -11.20 -6.80
C ARG A 143 -1.35 -12.71 -6.86
N ALA A 144 -0.15 -13.16 -6.51
CA ALA A 144 0.21 -14.59 -6.43
C ALA A 144 -0.15 -15.23 -5.09
N ASN A 145 -0.99 -14.55 -4.28
CA ASN A 145 -1.28 -14.93 -2.89
C ASN A 145 -0.04 -14.92 -1.99
N ASP A 146 0.99 -14.17 -2.39
CA ASP A 146 2.21 -13.91 -1.63
C ASP A 146 1.96 -12.85 -0.55
N ALA A 147 2.38 -13.12 0.67
CA ALA A 147 2.29 -12.17 1.75
C ALA A 147 3.34 -11.05 1.56
N LYS A 148 2.86 -9.81 1.50
CA LYS A 148 3.69 -8.60 1.42
C LYS A 148 3.50 -7.78 2.67
N SER A 149 4.56 -7.07 3.07
CA SER A 149 4.51 -6.16 4.22
C SER A 149 5.38 -4.93 3.99
N ILE A 150 4.96 -3.83 4.59
CA ILE A 150 5.74 -2.61 4.76
C ILE A 150 5.61 -2.19 6.21
N SER A 151 6.70 -1.73 6.81
CA SER A 151 6.69 -1.17 8.16
C SER A 151 7.34 0.21 8.18
N ALA A 152 6.79 1.08 9.02
CA ALA A 152 7.42 2.31 9.47
C ALA A 152 7.80 2.14 10.93
N GLU A 153 8.99 2.57 11.28
CA GLU A 153 9.52 2.49 12.65
C GLU A 153 9.99 3.86 13.10
N ASP A 154 9.73 4.21 14.35
CA ASP A 154 10.23 5.41 14.96
C ASP A 154 10.49 5.21 16.47
N HIS A 155 11.33 6.08 17.02
CA HIS A 155 11.69 6.11 18.43
C HIS A 155 11.21 7.44 19.04
N LEU A 156 10.33 7.33 20.02
CA LEU A 156 9.78 8.46 20.76
C LEU A 156 10.57 8.67 22.05
N PHE A 157 11.16 9.83 22.19
CA PHE A 157 11.97 10.18 23.35
C PHE A 157 11.23 11.16 24.27
N ASN A 158 11.46 10.99 25.57
CA ASN A 158 11.06 11.97 26.58
C ASN A 158 12.12 13.07 26.68
N TRP A 159 11.95 14.14 25.95
CA TRP A 159 12.88 15.27 25.90
C TRP A 159 12.32 16.54 26.59
N LYS A 160 11.21 16.41 27.29
CA LYS A 160 10.52 17.50 27.97
C LYS A 160 10.60 17.38 29.49
#